data_0e7c74c73c6b569728bfe5ab85b7c43e
#
_entry.id   0e7c74c73c6b569728bfe5ab85b7c43e
#
_cell.length_a   1.000
_cell.length_b   1.000
_cell.length_c   1.000
_cell.angle_alpha   90.00
_cell.angle_beta   90.00
_cell.angle_gamma   90.00
#
_symmetry.space_group_name_H-M   'P 1'
#
loop_
_entity.id
_entity.type
_entity.pdbx_description
1 polymer ?
#
loop_
_entity_poly.entity_id
_entity_poly.type
_entity_poly.pdbx_seq_one_letter_code
_entity_poly.pdbx_strand_id
1 'polypeptide(L)'
;MASNGCAGSSPARGTFLLHMKKFAYFFILIASLTLTACGVSGNRFQLEGRFLHMDQGEFYVYSPDGGIEGVDTIKVIDGRFTYEAPCKDKFTLMIVFPNFSEQPVFAEPGKSVDIKADASHLKELTVKGSKDNELMNSFREQILNVSPPEETRIAEQFIKDNPASVVSVFLVRKYFVAALSPDYAKASQLLSILSKEQPGNGNLARLTQQIKWLKSAGIGSQLPVFTAYDTNGKLISSTSLASAPVAVITTWSTSVFDSMDLLRELKKRQRSSQGKLKLMSICIDGNKADCKRNLERDSISWPNVCNGDLLADKTLLKLGLIGIPDNIVLKLSLIHI
;
A
#
# COMPACT_ATOMS: atom_id res chain seq x y z
N MET A 1 -90.35 50.24 -1.25
CA MET A 1 -89.31 50.54 -0.26
C MET A 1 -88.19 49.46 -0.36
N ALA A 2 -87.00 49.89 -0.71
CA ALA A 2 -85.83 49.05 -1.01
C ALA A 2 -85.12 48.67 0.27
N SER A 3 -84.58 47.47 0.33
CA SER A 3 -83.43 47.18 1.23
C SER A 3 -82.44 46.35 0.47
N ASN A 4 -81.29 46.95 0.23
CA ASN A 4 -80.09 46.37 -0.37
C ASN A 4 -79.40 45.44 0.64
N GLY A 5 -79.14 44.23 0.23
CA GLY A 5 -78.20 43.29 0.96
C GLY A 5 -76.84 43.23 0.29
N CYS A 6 -75.80 43.71 0.95
CA CYS A 6 -74.45 43.65 0.48
C CYS A 6 -73.85 42.21 0.65
N ALA A 7 -73.38 41.61 -0.42
CA ALA A 7 -72.59 40.42 -0.42
C ALA A 7 -71.13 40.80 -0.18
N GLY A 8 -70.53 40.39 0.99
CA GLY A 8 -69.15 40.53 1.30
C GLY A 8 -68.31 39.32 0.75
N SER A 9 -67.55 39.57 -0.28
CA SER A 9 -66.58 38.60 -0.80
C SER A 9 -65.34 38.60 0.04
N SER A 10 -64.99 37.45 0.63
CA SER A 10 -63.74 37.25 1.38
C SER A 10 -62.57 36.80 0.48
N PRO A 11 -61.53 37.61 0.25
CA PRO A 11 -60.38 37.22 -0.55
C PRO A 11 -59.26 36.52 0.23
N ALA A 12 -59.52 36.07 1.45
CA ALA A 12 -58.39 35.63 2.36
C ALA A 12 -57.97 34.18 2.18
N ARG A 13 -58.67 33.31 1.46
CA ARG A 13 -58.32 31.88 1.31
C ARG A 13 -57.24 31.58 0.26
N GLY A 14 -57.08 32.37 -0.78
CA GLY A 14 -56.17 32.14 -1.89
C GLY A 14 -54.70 32.43 -1.54
N THR A 15 -54.47 33.49 -0.80
CA THR A 15 -53.09 33.91 -0.38
C THR A 15 -52.49 33.01 0.68
N PHE A 16 -53.27 32.44 1.60
CA PHE A 16 -52.78 31.51 2.62
C PHE A 16 -52.32 30.18 2.03
N LEU A 17 -53.01 29.63 1.03
CA LEU A 17 -52.61 28.42 0.31
C LEU A 17 -51.34 28.63 -0.51
N LEU A 18 -51.13 29.82 -1.08
CA LEU A 18 -49.91 30.13 -1.85
C LEU A 18 -48.69 30.26 -0.98
N HIS A 19 -48.83 30.83 0.22
CA HIS A 19 -47.76 30.89 1.23
C HIS A 19 -47.42 29.50 1.81
N MET A 20 -48.40 28.66 2.11
CA MET A 20 -48.17 27.28 2.55
C MET A 20 -47.42 26.46 1.50
N LYS A 21 -47.75 26.58 0.23
CA LYS A 21 -47.01 25.90 -0.85
C LYS A 21 -45.56 26.39 -0.94
N LYS A 22 -45.31 27.69 -0.85
CA LYS A 22 -43.93 28.25 -0.84
C LYS A 22 -43.12 27.77 0.37
N PHE A 23 -43.75 27.70 1.56
CA PHE A 23 -43.10 27.13 2.77
C PHE A 23 -42.82 25.63 2.62
N ALA A 24 -43.75 24.86 2.03
CA ALA A 24 -43.53 23.44 1.74
C ALA A 24 -42.37 23.21 0.77
N TYR A 25 -42.29 23.98 -0.30
CA TYR A 25 -41.16 23.91 -1.26
C TYR A 25 -39.81 24.32 -0.62
N PHE A 26 -39.82 25.32 0.27
CA PHE A 26 -38.65 25.74 1.01
C PHE A 26 -38.17 24.68 1.98
N PHE A 27 -39.08 23.99 2.69
CA PHE A 27 -38.75 22.85 3.55
C PHE A 27 -38.26 21.63 2.76
N ILE A 28 -38.85 21.34 1.58
CA ILE A 28 -38.39 20.28 0.70
C ILE A 28 -36.98 20.61 0.14
N LEU A 29 -36.71 21.86 -0.21
CA LEU A 29 -35.39 22.32 -0.65
C LEU A 29 -34.33 22.18 0.47
N ILE A 30 -34.67 22.58 1.69
CA ILE A 30 -33.76 22.41 2.86
C ILE A 30 -33.55 20.92 3.16
N ALA A 31 -34.62 20.11 3.14
CA ALA A 31 -34.53 18.66 3.35
C ALA A 31 -33.68 17.96 2.25
N SER A 32 -33.77 18.43 1.00
CA SER A 32 -32.91 17.89 -0.08
C SER A 32 -31.45 18.33 0.04
N LEU A 33 -31.15 19.50 0.59
CA LEU A 33 -29.78 19.97 0.88
C LEU A 33 -29.14 19.25 2.06
N THR A 34 -29.93 18.78 3.05
CA THR A 34 -29.39 18.01 4.18
C THR A 34 -29.14 16.54 3.84
N LEU A 35 -29.73 15.99 2.78
CA LEU A 35 -29.50 14.61 2.34
C LEU A 35 -28.17 14.41 1.57
N THR A 36 -27.51 15.50 1.16
CA THR A 36 -26.21 15.40 0.47
C THR A 36 -24.99 15.50 1.40
N ALA A 37 -25.19 15.62 2.71
CA ALA A 37 -24.11 15.79 3.70
C ALA A 37 -23.60 14.46 4.30
N CYS A 38 -23.89 13.31 3.66
CA CYS A 38 -23.30 12.02 4.05
C CYS A 38 -21.94 11.83 3.33
N GLY A 39 -21.05 12.80 3.46
CA GLY A 39 -19.66 12.71 3.01
C GLY A 39 -18.75 12.28 4.16
N VAL A 40 -17.71 11.54 3.85
CA VAL A 40 -16.61 11.24 4.77
C VAL A 40 -16.05 12.56 5.32
N SER A 41 -15.75 12.65 6.62
CA SER A 41 -15.18 13.89 7.18
C SER A 41 -13.88 14.26 6.42
N GLY A 42 -13.62 15.57 6.26
CA GLY A 42 -12.53 16.07 5.40
C GLY A 42 -11.13 15.51 5.69
N ASN A 43 -10.91 14.93 6.89
CA ASN A 43 -9.64 14.33 7.31
C ASN A 43 -9.68 12.79 7.38
N ARG A 44 -10.64 12.16 6.73
CA ARG A 44 -10.77 10.71 6.65
C ARG A 44 -10.88 10.27 5.21
N PHE A 45 -10.50 9.04 4.96
CA PHE A 45 -10.67 8.31 3.72
C PHE A 45 -11.51 7.07 4.01
N GLN A 46 -12.43 6.74 3.14
CA GLN A 46 -13.25 5.54 3.24
C GLN A 46 -13.04 4.67 2.00
N LEU A 47 -12.89 3.38 2.23
CA LEU A 47 -12.80 2.36 1.22
C LEU A 47 -13.93 1.37 1.43
N GLU A 48 -14.81 1.27 0.46
CA GLU A 48 -15.86 0.26 0.41
C GLU A 48 -15.55 -0.75 -0.68
N GLY A 49 -15.96 -2.00 -0.49
CA GLY A 49 -15.68 -2.99 -1.50
C GLY A 49 -16.68 -4.12 -1.54
N ARG A 50 -16.76 -4.70 -2.75
CA ARG A 50 -17.51 -5.91 -3.00
C ARG A 50 -16.68 -6.88 -3.81
N PHE A 51 -16.54 -8.10 -3.27
CA PHE A 51 -15.90 -9.22 -3.95
C PHE A 51 -16.93 -10.21 -4.46
N LEU A 52 -16.74 -10.65 -5.70
CA LEU A 52 -17.39 -11.84 -6.22
C LEU A 52 -16.53 -13.05 -5.83
N HIS A 53 -17.17 -14.19 -5.57
CA HIS A 53 -16.51 -15.46 -5.20
C HIS A 53 -15.68 -15.41 -3.91
N MET A 54 -16.02 -14.49 -2.99
CA MET A 54 -15.46 -14.43 -1.64
C MET A 54 -16.54 -13.94 -0.68
N ASP A 55 -17.22 -14.86 -0.02
CA ASP A 55 -18.26 -14.50 0.97
C ASP A 55 -17.66 -14.05 2.29
N GLN A 56 -16.58 -14.72 2.74
CA GLN A 56 -15.85 -14.40 3.96
C GLN A 56 -14.36 -14.46 3.71
N GLY A 57 -13.60 -13.57 4.36
CA GLY A 57 -12.15 -13.53 4.26
C GLY A 57 -11.55 -12.39 5.05
N GLU A 58 -10.25 -12.44 5.18
CA GLU A 58 -9.45 -11.36 5.77
C GLU A 58 -8.31 -11.02 4.80
N PHE A 59 -8.01 -9.75 4.69
CA PHE A 59 -6.83 -9.28 3.99
C PHE A 59 -6.20 -8.12 4.74
N TYR A 60 -4.91 -7.91 4.49
CA TYR A 60 -4.15 -6.89 5.16
C TYR A 60 -4.10 -5.61 4.32
N VAL A 61 -3.96 -4.49 5.01
CA VAL A 61 -3.67 -3.21 4.38
C VAL A 61 -2.49 -2.55 5.08
N TYR A 62 -1.63 -1.91 4.30
CA TYR A 62 -0.52 -1.10 4.80
C TYR A 62 -0.26 0.08 3.86
N SER A 63 0.54 1.04 4.31
CA SER A 63 0.92 2.19 3.50
C SER A 63 2.44 2.27 3.34
N PRO A 64 3.00 2.07 2.13
CA PRO A 64 4.44 2.15 1.91
C PRO A 64 4.98 3.58 2.02
N ASP A 65 4.11 4.56 2.05
CA ASP A 65 4.43 5.99 2.15
C ASP A 65 4.03 6.62 3.49
N GLY A 66 3.57 5.78 4.46
CA GLY A 66 3.34 6.18 5.83
C GLY A 66 1.98 6.84 6.08
N GLY A 67 1.00 6.61 5.21
CA GLY A 67 -0.37 7.13 5.37
C GLY A 67 -1.15 6.49 6.54
N ILE A 68 -0.82 5.25 6.87
CA ILE A 68 -1.27 4.56 8.09
C ILE A 68 -0.07 3.96 8.81
N GLU A 69 -0.15 3.77 10.12
CA GLU A 69 0.88 3.11 10.92
C GLU A 69 0.70 1.59 10.89
N GLY A 70 1.79 0.88 10.57
CA GLY A 70 1.82 -0.59 10.60
C GLY A 70 0.90 -1.22 9.56
N VAL A 71 0.33 -2.36 9.94
CA VAL A 71 -0.57 -3.18 9.13
C VAL A 71 -1.92 -3.27 9.83
N ASP A 72 -2.98 -3.05 9.08
CA ASP A 72 -4.35 -3.22 9.55
C ASP A 72 -5.03 -4.39 8.83
N THR A 73 -6.13 -4.89 9.35
CA THR A 73 -6.85 -6.03 8.81
C THR A 73 -8.26 -5.63 8.39
N ILE A 74 -8.63 -5.97 7.17
CA ILE A 74 -9.98 -5.81 6.65
C ILE A 74 -10.68 -7.17 6.64
N LYS A 75 -11.89 -7.22 7.22
CA LYS A 75 -12.76 -8.41 7.21
C LYS A 75 -13.82 -8.27 6.14
N VAL A 76 -13.96 -9.31 5.32
CA VAL A 76 -15.04 -9.44 4.33
C VAL A 76 -16.15 -10.27 4.94
N ILE A 77 -17.38 -9.77 4.89
CA ILE A 77 -18.60 -10.42 5.35
C ILE A 77 -19.64 -10.29 4.24
N ASP A 78 -20.22 -11.41 3.80
CA ASP A 78 -21.16 -11.47 2.68
C ASP A 78 -20.64 -10.78 1.41
N GLY A 79 -19.34 -10.99 1.14
CA GLY A 79 -18.64 -10.43 -0.01
C GLY A 79 -18.41 -8.91 0.07
N ARG A 80 -18.66 -8.27 1.22
CA ARG A 80 -18.56 -6.81 1.39
C ARG A 80 -17.64 -6.45 2.53
N PHE A 81 -17.06 -5.26 2.44
CA PHE A 81 -16.29 -4.65 3.51
C PHE A 81 -16.37 -3.13 3.45
N THR A 82 -16.09 -2.50 4.56
CA THR A 82 -15.84 -1.06 4.68
C THR A 82 -14.60 -0.87 5.53
N TYR A 83 -13.71 0.01 5.10
CA TYR A 83 -12.50 0.38 5.81
C TYR A 83 -12.36 1.90 5.84
N GLU A 84 -12.01 2.45 6.98
CA GLU A 84 -11.77 3.88 7.15
C GLU A 84 -10.39 4.14 7.73
N ALA A 85 -9.70 5.12 7.19
CA ALA A 85 -8.41 5.56 7.69
C ALA A 85 -8.36 7.08 7.89
N PRO A 86 -7.59 7.59 8.86
CA PRO A 86 -7.21 8.99 8.91
C PRO A 86 -6.48 9.37 7.61
N CYS A 87 -6.85 10.49 7.02
CA CYS A 87 -6.26 10.93 5.75
C CYS A 87 -6.14 12.46 5.74
N LYS A 88 -4.97 12.98 6.06
CA LYS A 88 -4.67 14.41 6.00
C LYS A 88 -4.09 14.80 4.65
N ASP A 89 -3.28 13.93 4.08
CA ASP A 89 -2.63 14.07 2.78
C ASP A 89 -2.92 12.82 1.94
N LYS A 90 -2.74 12.91 0.61
CA LYS A 90 -2.84 11.76 -0.27
C LYS A 90 -1.78 10.73 0.06
N PHE A 91 -2.16 9.46 0.11
CA PHE A 91 -1.22 8.35 0.31
C PHE A 91 -1.66 7.09 -0.46
N THR A 92 -0.73 6.15 -0.60
CA THR A 92 -1.00 4.85 -1.19
C THR A 92 -1.37 3.85 -0.10
N LEU A 93 -2.55 3.22 -0.22
CA LEU A 93 -2.96 2.08 0.57
C LEU A 93 -2.74 0.82 -0.26
N MET A 94 -1.91 -0.10 0.23
CA MET A 94 -1.71 -1.41 -0.39
C MET A 94 -2.66 -2.42 0.23
N ILE A 95 -3.46 -3.08 -0.58
CA ILE A 95 -4.28 -4.22 -0.18
C ILE A 95 -3.50 -5.50 -0.50
N VAL A 96 -3.26 -6.32 0.51
CA VAL A 96 -2.55 -7.61 0.41
C VAL A 96 -3.57 -8.72 0.56
N PHE A 97 -3.79 -9.46 -0.50
CA PHE A 97 -4.71 -10.60 -0.53
C PHE A 97 -4.07 -11.86 0.07
N PRO A 98 -4.84 -12.90 0.43
CA PRO A 98 -4.30 -14.12 1.02
C PRO A 98 -3.26 -14.86 0.16
N ASN A 99 -3.28 -14.65 -1.15
CA ASN A 99 -2.28 -15.18 -2.09
C ASN A 99 -1.04 -14.28 -2.24
N PHE A 100 -0.86 -13.27 -1.36
CA PHE A 100 0.19 -12.25 -1.38
C PHE A 100 0.22 -11.36 -2.62
N SER A 101 -0.79 -11.42 -3.48
CA SER A 101 -0.93 -10.38 -4.50
C SER A 101 -1.31 -9.06 -3.86
N GLU A 102 -0.75 -7.98 -4.38
CA GLU A 102 -0.94 -6.63 -3.87
C GLU A 102 -1.65 -5.74 -4.89
N GLN A 103 -2.57 -4.92 -4.40
CA GLN A 103 -3.24 -3.92 -5.22
C GLN A 103 -3.23 -2.55 -4.55
N PRO A 104 -2.81 -1.50 -5.26
CA PRO A 104 -2.83 -0.14 -4.73
C PRO A 104 -4.21 0.48 -4.82
N VAL A 105 -4.54 1.24 -3.78
CA VAL A 105 -5.66 2.19 -3.73
C VAL A 105 -5.09 3.54 -3.28
N PHE A 106 -5.46 4.59 -3.97
CA PHE A 106 -4.97 5.94 -3.66
C PHE A 106 -6.00 6.65 -2.78
N ALA A 107 -5.62 6.84 -1.52
CA ALA A 107 -6.42 7.55 -0.54
C ALA A 107 -6.29 9.06 -0.73
N GLU A 108 -7.42 9.75 -0.65
CA GLU A 108 -7.51 11.21 -0.76
C GLU A 108 -8.41 11.74 0.38
N PRO A 109 -8.02 12.84 1.06
CA PRO A 109 -8.80 13.42 2.15
C PRO A 109 -10.25 13.70 1.75
N GLY A 110 -11.20 13.23 2.60
CA GLY A 110 -12.63 13.45 2.42
C GLY A 110 -13.26 12.62 1.29
N LYS A 111 -12.56 11.68 0.68
CA LYS A 111 -13.10 10.81 -0.37
C LYS A 111 -13.51 9.44 0.15
N SER A 112 -14.58 8.92 -0.45
CA SER A 112 -14.93 7.51 -0.42
C SER A 112 -14.68 6.90 -1.79
N VAL A 113 -14.08 5.70 -1.82
CA VAL A 113 -13.86 4.94 -3.05
C VAL A 113 -14.50 3.56 -2.94
N ASP A 114 -14.96 3.05 -4.07
CA ASP A 114 -15.62 1.74 -4.19
C ASP A 114 -14.74 0.79 -5.00
N ILE A 115 -14.42 -0.37 -4.42
CA ILE A 115 -13.72 -1.48 -5.10
C ILE A 115 -14.73 -2.52 -5.57
N LYS A 116 -14.58 -2.91 -6.83
CA LYS A 116 -15.23 -4.09 -7.38
C LYS A 116 -14.17 -5.05 -7.89
N ALA A 117 -14.20 -6.26 -7.40
CA ALA A 117 -13.26 -7.29 -7.79
C ALA A 117 -13.90 -8.68 -7.82
N ASP A 118 -13.38 -9.53 -8.68
CA ASP A 118 -13.56 -10.98 -8.61
C ASP A 118 -12.33 -11.57 -7.89
N ALA A 119 -12.55 -12.30 -6.80
CA ALA A 119 -11.47 -12.90 -6.03
C ALA A 119 -10.64 -13.91 -6.85
N SER A 120 -11.20 -14.45 -7.94
CA SER A 120 -10.52 -15.32 -8.89
C SER A 120 -9.67 -14.54 -9.91
N HIS A 121 -9.94 -13.23 -10.11
CA HIS A 121 -9.35 -12.39 -11.16
C HIS A 121 -8.96 -11.00 -10.62
N LEU A 122 -8.15 -10.97 -9.57
CA LEU A 122 -7.77 -9.73 -8.88
C LEU A 122 -6.99 -8.71 -9.75
N LYS A 123 -6.46 -9.13 -10.90
CA LYS A 123 -5.84 -8.22 -11.87
C LYS A 123 -6.85 -7.29 -12.55
N GLU A 124 -8.11 -7.70 -12.62
CA GLU A 124 -9.21 -6.96 -13.26
C GLU A 124 -9.98 -6.05 -12.28
N LEU A 125 -9.47 -5.93 -11.07
CA LEU A 125 -10.06 -5.09 -10.02
C LEU A 125 -10.20 -3.64 -10.50
N THR A 126 -11.33 -3.02 -10.20
CA THR A 126 -11.59 -1.60 -10.48
C THR A 126 -11.86 -0.83 -9.21
N VAL A 127 -11.33 0.39 -9.13
CA VAL A 127 -11.56 1.32 -8.02
C VAL A 127 -12.15 2.62 -8.57
N LYS A 128 -13.29 3.04 -8.04
CA LYS A 128 -14.01 4.26 -8.47
C LYS A 128 -14.12 5.26 -7.33
N GLY A 129 -14.31 6.54 -7.64
CA GLY A 129 -14.57 7.59 -6.66
C GLY A 129 -13.43 8.60 -6.48
N SER A 130 -12.28 8.41 -7.13
CA SER A 130 -11.24 9.43 -7.21
C SER A 130 -10.48 9.38 -8.54
N LYS A 131 -9.97 10.53 -8.96
CA LYS A 131 -9.24 10.66 -10.24
C LYS A 131 -8.00 9.75 -10.29
N ASP A 132 -7.22 9.66 -9.20
CA ASP A 132 -6.01 8.83 -9.18
C ASP A 132 -6.35 7.33 -9.25
N ASN A 133 -7.45 6.87 -8.62
CA ASN A 133 -7.88 5.48 -8.73
C ASN A 133 -8.41 5.13 -10.13
N GLU A 134 -9.16 6.03 -10.76
CA GLU A 134 -9.63 5.85 -12.15
C GLU A 134 -8.45 5.85 -13.14
N LEU A 135 -7.44 6.70 -12.89
CA LEU A 135 -6.21 6.72 -13.66
C LEU A 135 -5.43 5.40 -13.52
N MET A 136 -5.40 4.82 -12.32
CA MET A 136 -4.80 3.50 -12.09
C MET A 136 -5.58 2.37 -12.78
N ASN A 137 -6.92 2.46 -12.87
CA ASN A 137 -7.70 1.51 -13.66
C ASN A 137 -7.29 1.54 -15.14
N SER A 138 -7.17 2.75 -15.72
CA SER A 138 -6.71 2.89 -17.11
C SER A 138 -5.31 2.29 -17.33
N PHE A 139 -4.43 2.39 -16.35
CA PHE A 139 -3.13 1.73 -16.42
C PHE A 139 -3.26 0.20 -16.35
N ARG A 140 -4.09 -0.35 -15.44
CA ARG A 140 -4.34 -1.81 -15.34
C ARG A 140 -4.86 -2.39 -16.65
N GLU A 141 -5.80 -1.70 -17.30
CA GLU A 141 -6.34 -2.09 -18.60
C GLU A 141 -5.25 -2.18 -19.67
N GLN A 142 -4.32 -1.22 -19.72
CA GLN A 142 -3.22 -1.20 -20.67
C GLN A 142 -2.24 -2.37 -20.50
N ILE A 143 -2.08 -2.88 -19.27
CA ILE A 143 -1.09 -3.93 -18.96
C ILE A 143 -1.71 -5.33 -18.82
N LEU A 144 -3.04 -5.49 -18.99
CA LEU A 144 -3.74 -6.73 -18.65
C LEU A 144 -3.20 -7.97 -19.38
N ASN A 145 -2.83 -7.81 -20.66
CA ASN A 145 -2.43 -8.91 -21.54
C ASN A 145 -1.06 -8.71 -22.19
N VAL A 146 -0.16 -7.98 -21.54
CA VAL A 146 1.18 -7.71 -22.09
C VAL A 146 2.27 -8.45 -21.34
N SER A 147 3.44 -8.58 -21.94
CA SER A 147 4.60 -9.21 -21.30
C SER A 147 5.25 -8.28 -20.25
N PRO A 148 5.97 -8.82 -19.25
CA PRO A 148 6.61 -7.99 -18.21
C PRO A 148 7.55 -6.88 -18.74
N PRO A 149 8.37 -7.09 -19.80
CA PRO A 149 9.16 -6.00 -20.39
C PRO A 149 8.29 -4.89 -21.00
N GLU A 150 7.18 -5.26 -21.60
CA GLU A 150 6.24 -4.31 -22.19
C GLU A 150 5.45 -3.56 -21.10
N GLU A 151 5.08 -4.22 -19.99
CA GLU A 151 4.51 -3.53 -18.81
C GLU A 151 5.42 -2.40 -18.33
N THR A 152 6.73 -2.66 -18.25
CA THR A 152 7.71 -1.65 -17.82
C THR A 152 7.79 -0.48 -18.80
N ARG A 153 7.70 -0.74 -20.10
CA ARG A 153 7.68 0.29 -21.14
C ARG A 153 6.41 1.15 -21.06
N ILE A 154 5.26 0.51 -20.88
CA ILE A 154 3.97 1.21 -20.70
C ILE A 154 4.00 2.04 -19.42
N ALA A 155 4.55 1.50 -18.32
CA ALA A 155 4.71 2.22 -17.06
C ALA A 155 5.58 3.47 -17.23
N GLU A 156 6.71 3.37 -17.94
CA GLU A 156 7.57 4.54 -18.22
C GLU A 156 6.82 5.63 -18.99
N GLN A 157 6.07 5.25 -20.04
CA GLN A 157 5.30 6.21 -20.82
C GLN A 157 4.18 6.84 -20.00
N PHE A 158 3.42 6.01 -19.25
CA PHE A 158 2.34 6.48 -18.38
C PHE A 158 2.82 7.50 -17.34
N ILE A 159 3.99 7.27 -16.72
CA ILE A 159 4.61 8.18 -15.76
C ILE A 159 4.93 9.53 -16.42
N LYS A 160 5.45 9.52 -17.64
CA LYS A 160 5.77 10.74 -18.40
C LYS A 160 4.52 11.53 -18.78
N ASP A 161 3.44 10.82 -19.11
CA ASP A 161 2.17 11.44 -19.52
C ASP A 161 1.36 11.96 -18.32
N ASN A 162 1.59 11.43 -17.12
CA ASN A 162 0.85 11.77 -15.89
C ASN A 162 1.77 12.19 -14.73
N PRO A 163 2.69 13.15 -14.91
CA PRO A 163 3.72 13.45 -13.92
C PRO A 163 3.18 14.10 -12.64
N ALA A 164 1.99 14.68 -12.67
CA ALA A 164 1.34 15.30 -11.51
C ALA A 164 0.56 14.30 -10.63
N SER A 165 0.43 13.03 -11.05
CA SER A 165 -0.34 12.03 -10.31
C SER A 165 0.52 11.27 -9.30
N VAL A 166 -0.04 10.95 -8.13
CA VAL A 166 0.57 10.04 -7.14
C VAL A 166 0.71 8.61 -7.68
N VAL A 167 -0.12 8.21 -8.63
CA VAL A 167 0.00 6.94 -9.37
C VAL A 167 1.37 6.81 -10.00
N SER A 168 1.89 7.88 -10.59
CA SER A 168 3.22 7.87 -11.23
C SER A 168 4.35 7.63 -10.23
N VAL A 169 4.25 8.15 -9.00
CA VAL A 169 5.22 7.86 -7.92
C VAL A 169 5.19 6.37 -7.54
N PHE A 170 3.98 5.81 -7.40
CA PHE A 170 3.79 4.39 -7.16
C PHE A 170 4.39 3.52 -8.29
N LEU A 171 4.14 3.87 -9.55
CA LEU A 171 4.66 3.11 -10.70
C LEU A 171 6.19 3.18 -10.80
N VAL A 172 6.83 4.32 -10.46
CA VAL A 172 8.31 4.38 -10.36
C VAL A 172 8.79 3.37 -9.33
N ARG A 173 8.17 3.34 -8.14
CA ARG A 173 8.55 2.37 -7.10
C ARG A 173 8.39 0.94 -7.61
N LYS A 174 7.24 0.59 -8.16
CA LYS A 174 6.90 -0.77 -8.58
C LYS A 174 7.80 -1.29 -9.70
N TYR A 175 7.97 -0.52 -10.78
CA TYR A 175 8.59 -1.01 -12.01
C TYR A 175 10.09 -0.72 -12.11
N PHE A 176 10.62 0.25 -11.36
CA PHE A 176 12.02 0.67 -11.50
C PHE A 176 12.83 0.54 -10.20
N VAL A 177 12.18 0.48 -9.03
CA VAL A 177 12.87 0.34 -7.73
C VAL A 177 12.69 -1.04 -7.15
N ALA A 178 11.44 -1.53 -7.10
CA ALA A 178 11.07 -2.81 -6.52
C ALA A 178 10.94 -3.93 -7.58
N ALA A 179 11.55 -3.77 -8.74
CA ALA A 179 11.60 -4.79 -9.77
C ALA A 179 12.66 -5.85 -9.46
N LEU A 180 12.52 -7.07 -10.01
CA LEU A 180 13.54 -8.12 -9.91
C LEU A 180 14.93 -7.68 -10.38
N SER A 181 14.98 -6.77 -11.37
CA SER A 181 16.20 -6.10 -11.85
C SER A 181 15.98 -4.60 -11.78
N PRO A 182 16.30 -3.94 -10.64
CA PRO A 182 16.05 -2.52 -10.46
C PRO A 182 16.86 -1.65 -11.41
N ASP A 183 16.22 -0.63 -11.98
CA ASP A 183 16.90 0.42 -12.75
C ASP A 183 16.85 1.75 -11.98
N TYR A 184 17.77 1.91 -11.05
CA TYR A 184 17.86 3.13 -10.24
C TYR A 184 18.28 4.37 -11.05
N ALA A 185 18.91 4.19 -12.23
CA ALA A 185 19.25 5.29 -13.12
C ALA A 185 17.98 5.85 -13.77
N LYS A 186 17.16 4.97 -14.34
CA LYS A 186 15.85 5.32 -14.90
C LYS A 186 14.92 5.88 -13.84
N ALA A 187 14.81 5.21 -12.68
CA ALA A 187 14.02 5.71 -11.55
C ALA A 187 14.40 7.16 -11.18
N SER A 188 15.69 7.48 -11.08
CA SER A 188 16.15 8.84 -10.77
C SER A 188 15.75 9.86 -11.86
N GLN A 189 15.79 9.48 -13.14
CA GLN A 189 15.35 10.35 -14.24
C GLN A 189 13.85 10.64 -14.14
N LEU A 190 13.03 9.60 -13.94
CA LEU A 190 11.58 9.74 -13.79
C LEU A 190 11.20 10.58 -12.57
N LEU A 191 11.84 10.33 -11.41
CA LEU A 191 11.60 11.14 -10.20
C LEU A 191 11.98 12.60 -10.39
N SER A 192 13.00 12.90 -11.19
CA SER A 192 13.34 14.28 -11.55
C SER A 192 12.23 14.99 -12.34
N ILE A 193 11.52 14.25 -13.19
CA ILE A 193 10.34 14.77 -13.92
C ILE A 193 9.19 15.02 -12.92
N LEU A 194 8.88 14.02 -12.09
CA LEU A 194 7.79 14.11 -11.12
C LEU A 194 8.00 15.24 -10.11
N SER A 195 9.24 15.48 -9.69
CA SER A 195 9.58 16.52 -8.70
C SER A 195 9.28 17.94 -9.18
N LYS A 196 9.25 18.18 -10.48
CA LYS A 196 8.88 19.47 -11.06
C LYS A 196 7.38 19.73 -10.97
N GLU A 197 6.59 18.68 -11.13
CA GLU A 197 5.12 18.76 -11.13
C GLU A 197 4.51 18.54 -9.73
N GLN A 198 5.27 17.94 -8.82
CA GLN A 198 4.84 17.63 -7.45
C GLN A 198 5.84 18.13 -6.40
N PRO A 199 6.18 19.42 -6.34
CA PRO A 199 7.27 19.93 -5.49
C PRO A 199 7.02 19.77 -3.99
N GLY A 200 5.75 19.65 -3.56
CA GLY A 200 5.36 19.44 -2.15
C GLY A 200 5.14 17.98 -1.77
N ASN A 201 5.37 17.02 -2.65
CA ASN A 201 5.11 15.61 -2.38
C ASN A 201 6.22 14.98 -1.52
N GLY A 202 5.94 14.82 -0.21
CA GLY A 202 6.87 14.22 0.75
C GLY A 202 7.22 12.75 0.43
N ASN A 203 6.31 12.00 -0.18
CA ASN A 203 6.53 10.61 -0.58
C ASN A 203 7.55 10.53 -1.71
N LEU A 204 7.43 11.43 -2.68
CA LEU A 204 8.38 11.58 -3.78
C LEU A 204 9.78 11.97 -3.27
N ALA A 205 9.86 12.90 -2.32
CA ALA A 205 11.12 13.29 -1.70
C ALA A 205 11.80 12.13 -0.96
N ARG A 206 11.02 11.34 -0.18
CA ARG A 206 11.52 10.15 0.51
C ARG A 206 12.02 9.08 -0.46
N LEU A 207 11.26 8.79 -1.51
CA LEU A 207 11.65 7.82 -2.54
C LEU A 207 12.94 8.26 -3.26
N THR A 208 13.06 9.55 -3.58
CA THR A 208 14.28 10.11 -4.20
C THR A 208 15.50 9.92 -3.29
N GLN A 209 15.36 10.14 -1.99
CA GLN A 209 16.43 9.94 -1.02
C GLN A 209 16.77 8.45 -0.87
N GLN A 210 15.78 7.58 -0.85
CA GLN A 210 15.98 6.12 -0.80
C GLN A 210 16.80 5.63 -2.00
N ILE A 211 16.49 6.09 -3.22
CA ILE A 211 17.24 5.69 -4.43
C ILE A 211 18.70 6.16 -4.37
N LYS A 212 18.99 7.32 -3.81
CA LYS A 212 20.38 7.74 -3.61
C LYS A 212 21.15 6.73 -2.74
N TRP A 213 20.53 6.22 -1.70
CA TRP A 213 21.14 5.20 -0.85
C TRP A 213 21.30 3.85 -1.58
N LEU A 214 20.26 3.40 -2.28
CA LEU A 214 20.31 2.14 -3.04
C LEU A 214 21.39 2.16 -4.13
N LYS A 215 21.60 3.29 -4.79
CA LYS A 215 22.72 3.46 -5.73
C LYS A 215 24.09 3.35 -5.04
N SER A 216 24.20 3.76 -3.79
CA SER A 216 25.43 3.65 -3.03
C SER A 216 25.63 2.27 -2.37
N ALA A 217 24.57 1.45 -2.29
CA ALA A 217 24.56 0.13 -1.66
C ALA A 217 24.66 -1.02 -2.69
N GLY A 218 25.24 -0.78 -3.85
CA GLY A 218 25.42 -1.78 -4.89
C GLY A 218 26.47 -2.85 -4.53
N ILE A 219 26.62 -3.85 -5.41
CA ILE A 219 27.65 -4.89 -5.29
C ILE A 219 29.03 -4.25 -5.10
N GLY A 220 29.80 -4.74 -4.12
CA GLY A 220 31.10 -4.18 -3.75
C GLY A 220 31.02 -3.00 -2.77
N SER A 221 29.82 -2.54 -2.39
CA SER A 221 29.64 -1.52 -1.34
C SER A 221 29.56 -2.14 0.06
N GLN A 222 29.68 -1.30 1.07
CA GLN A 222 29.45 -1.69 2.47
C GLN A 222 27.95 -1.86 2.76
N LEU A 223 27.62 -2.80 3.67
CA LEU A 223 26.25 -2.97 4.14
C LEU A 223 25.72 -1.67 4.77
N PRO A 224 24.54 -1.18 4.39
CA PRO A 224 23.92 -0.03 5.05
C PRO A 224 23.82 -0.21 6.57
N VAL A 225 24.11 0.86 7.31
CA VAL A 225 24.03 0.81 8.78
C VAL A 225 22.59 0.69 9.21
N PHE A 226 22.25 -0.36 9.94
CA PHE A 226 20.93 -0.58 10.54
C PHE A 226 21.00 -1.17 11.94
N THR A 227 19.92 -1.02 12.67
CA THR A 227 19.63 -1.72 13.93
C THR A 227 18.19 -2.21 13.88
N ALA A 228 17.95 -3.41 14.39
CA ALA A 228 16.63 -4.03 14.51
C ALA A 228 16.57 -4.91 15.76
N TYR A 229 15.37 -5.25 16.21
CA TYR A 229 15.18 -6.24 17.27
C TYR A 229 14.73 -7.56 16.65
N ASP A 230 15.33 -8.66 17.12
CA ASP A 230 14.88 -9.99 16.71
C ASP A 230 13.60 -10.40 17.43
N THR A 231 13.04 -11.55 17.05
CA THR A 231 11.82 -12.12 17.65
C THR A 231 11.95 -12.44 19.15
N ASN A 232 13.16 -12.39 19.71
CA ASN A 232 13.46 -12.57 21.13
C ASN A 232 13.76 -11.25 21.85
N GLY A 233 13.63 -10.10 21.17
CA GLY A 233 13.92 -8.78 21.71
C GLY A 233 15.41 -8.43 21.78
N LYS A 234 16.29 -9.23 21.16
CA LYS A 234 17.73 -8.94 21.11
C LYS A 234 18.06 -7.96 19.99
N LEU A 235 18.88 -6.96 20.29
CA LEU A 235 19.34 -5.98 19.31
C LEU A 235 20.32 -6.61 18.31
N ILE A 236 20.06 -6.39 17.03
CA ILE A 236 20.91 -6.78 15.91
C ILE A 236 21.39 -5.52 15.21
N SER A 237 22.61 -5.52 14.71
CA SER A 237 23.17 -4.41 13.92
C SER A 237 23.93 -4.93 12.69
N SER A 238 24.04 -4.06 11.68
CA SER A 238 24.89 -4.30 10.52
C SER A 238 26.34 -4.64 10.90
N THR A 239 26.87 -3.99 11.93
CA THR A 239 28.24 -4.24 12.45
C THR A 239 28.40 -5.69 12.94
N SER A 240 27.38 -6.25 13.61
CA SER A 240 27.43 -7.62 14.10
C SER A 240 27.50 -8.67 12.98
N LEU A 241 26.92 -8.38 11.82
CA LEU A 241 26.97 -9.22 10.61
C LEU A 241 28.28 -9.03 9.86
N ALA A 242 28.71 -7.79 9.66
CA ALA A 242 29.93 -7.44 8.95
C ALA A 242 31.22 -8.00 9.61
N SER A 243 31.17 -8.40 10.88
CA SER A 243 32.30 -9.02 11.60
C SER A 243 32.58 -10.47 11.21
N ALA A 244 31.71 -11.13 10.44
CA ALA A 244 31.91 -12.50 9.98
C ALA A 244 32.63 -12.53 8.62
N PRO A 245 33.40 -13.61 8.32
CA PRO A 245 33.97 -13.81 6.98
C PRO A 245 32.89 -13.83 5.88
N VAL A 246 31.74 -14.45 6.17
CA VAL A 246 30.56 -14.49 5.31
C VAL A 246 29.33 -14.28 6.17
N ALA A 247 28.41 -13.43 5.69
CA ALA A 247 27.09 -13.33 6.28
C ALA A 247 26.01 -13.31 5.19
N VAL A 248 24.82 -13.82 5.51
CA VAL A 248 23.65 -13.80 4.63
C VAL A 248 22.49 -13.17 5.37
N ILE A 249 21.84 -12.22 4.74
CA ILE A 249 20.55 -11.67 5.14
C ILE A 249 19.54 -12.18 4.12
N THR A 250 18.45 -12.81 4.58
CA THR A 250 17.40 -13.34 3.70
C THR A 250 16.02 -12.94 4.15
N THR A 251 15.11 -12.75 3.20
CA THR A 251 13.68 -12.54 3.45
C THR A 251 12.93 -13.86 3.36
N TRP A 252 11.86 -13.99 4.14
CA TRP A 252 11.01 -15.17 4.11
C TRP A 252 9.58 -14.88 4.59
N SER A 253 8.66 -15.77 4.26
CA SER A 253 7.27 -15.75 4.72
C SER A 253 6.78 -17.17 4.98
N THR A 254 5.88 -17.34 5.94
CA THR A 254 5.25 -18.64 6.24
C THR A 254 4.39 -19.16 5.09
N SER A 255 3.95 -18.28 4.20
CA SER A 255 3.10 -18.60 3.04
C SER A 255 3.90 -18.86 1.76
N VAL A 256 5.20 -18.61 1.75
CA VAL A 256 6.07 -18.85 0.58
C VAL A 256 6.96 -20.05 0.84
N PHE A 257 6.60 -21.18 0.26
CA PHE A 257 7.26 -22.47 0.52
C PHE A 257 8.75 -22.43 0.20
N ASP A 258 9.13 -21.88 -0.95
CA ASP A 258 10.53 -21.76 -1.38
C ASP A 258 11.40 -20.99 -0.37
N SER A 259 10.83 -19.97 0.29
CA SER A 259 11.56 -19.20 1.31
C SER A 259 11.79 -19.99 2.57
N MET A 260 10.86 -20.88 2.95
CA MET A 260 11.03 -21.79 4.08
C MET A 260 12.10 -22.86 3.79
N ASP A 261 12.12 -23.40 2.57
CA ASP A 261 13.15 -24.36 2.15
C ASP A 261 14.54 -23.71 2.11
N LEU A 262 14.64 -22.47 1.68
CA LEU A 262 15.88 -21.71 1.74
C LEU A 262 16.39 -21.58 3.18
N LEU A 263 15.53 -21.29 4.16
CA LEU A 263 15.94 -21.24 5.57
C LEU A 263 16.51 -22.60 6.05
N ARG A 264 15.87 -23.71 5.66
CA ARG A 264 16.35 -25.06 6.00
C ARG A 264 17.69 -25.36 5.36
N GLU A 265 17.92 -24.96 4.12
CA GLU A 265 19.19 -25.10 3.43
C GLU A 265 20.29 -24.23 4.07
N LEU A 266 20.00 -22.96 4.38
CA LEU A 266 20.91 -22.07 5.09
C LEU A 266 21.30 -22.63 6.46
N LYS A 267 20.37 -23.28 7.18
CA LYS A 267 20.67 -23.97 8.44
C LYS A 267 21.70 -25.09 8.28
N LYS A 268 21.58 -25.92 7.24
CA LYS A 268 22.58 -26.96 6.94
C LYS A 268 23.94 -26.34 6.67
N ARG A 269 24.00 -25.30 5.83
CA ARG A 269 25.24 -24.57 5.49
C ARG A 269 25.87 -23.92 6.71
N GLN A 270 25.07 -23.30 7.58
CA GLN A 270 25.58 -22.70 8.82
C GLN A 270 26.25 -23.73 9.71
N ARG A 271 25.63 -24.90 9.90
CA ARG A 271 26.19 -25.99 10.71
C ARG A 271 27.53 -26.49 10.16
N SER A 272 27.68 -26.63 8.86
CA SER A 272 28.90 -27.07 8.20
C SER A 272 29.98 -25.99 8.11
N SER A 273 29.64 -24.71 8.35
CA SER A 273 30.54 -23.57 8.16
C SER A 273 31.62 -23.41 9.28
N GLN A 274 31.49 -24.16 10.37
CA GLN A 274 32.40 -24.04 11.55
C GLN A 274 32.43 -22.59 12.09
N GLY A 275 31.29 -21.90 12.13
CA GLY A 275 31.17 -20.53 12.63
C GLY A 275 31.59 -19.43 11.66
N LYS A 276 31.98 -19.75 10.44
CA LYS A 276 32.38 -18.76 9.41
C LYS A 276 31.20 -18.08 8.75
N LEU A 277 30.00 -18.66 8.83
CA LEU A 277 28.76 -18.11 8.24
C LEU A 277 27.84 -17.56 9.34
N LYS A 278 27.56 -16.26 9.30
CA LYS A 278 26.49 -15.63 10.07
C LYS A 278 25.23 -15.48 9.23
N LEU A 279 24.10 -15.72 9.85
CA LEU A 279 22.78 -15.59 9.22
C LEU A 279 21.93 -14.58 9.97
N MET A 280 21.13 -13.86 9.24
CA MET A 280 20.02 -13.08 9.71
C MET A 280 18.84 -13.28 8.72
N SER A 281 17.62 -13.34 9.23
CA SER A 281 16.44 -13.38 8.36
C SER A 281 15.42 -12.34 8.77
N ILE A 282 14.60 -11.92 7.81
CA ILE A 282 13.50 -10.97 8.00
C ILE A 282 12.23 -11.65 7.54
N CYS A 283 11.30 -11.85 8.48
CA CYS A 283 9.98 -12.40 8.19
C CYS A 283 9.05 -11.28 7.73
N ILE A 284 8.36 -11.52 6.61
CA ILE A 284 7.46 -10.54 6.00
C ILE A 284 5.99 -10.82 6.36
N ASP A 285 5.74 -11.66 7.34
CA ASP A 285 4.37 -11.95 7.78
C ASP A 285 3.81 -10.84 8.68
N GLY A 286 2.51 -10.58 8.58
CA GLY A 286 1.81 -9.67 9.49
C GLY A 286 1.64 -10.25 10.90
N ASN A 287 1.67 -11.59 11.04
CA ASN A 287 1.48 -12.27 12.32
C ASN A 287 2.82 -12.74 12.93
N LYS A 288 3.29 -12.03 13.95
CA LYS A 288 4.53 -12.36 14.68
C LYS A 288 4.50 -13.72 15.38
N ALA A 289 3.33 -14.17 15.83
CA ALA A 289 3.20 -15.44 16.52
C ALA A 289 3.40 -16.62 15.54
N ASP A 290 2.89 -16.52 14.33
CA ASP A 290 3.07 -17.51 13.28
C ASP A 290 4.53 -17.60 12.85
N CYS A 291 5.17 -16.46 12.67
CA CYS A 291 6.61 -16.37 12.42
C CYS A 291 7.39 -17.15 13.50
N LYS A 292 7.17 -16.84 14.77
CA LYS A 292 7.87 -17.48 15.88
C LYS A 292 7.65 -18.99 15.93
N ARG A 293 6.40 -19.46 15.78
CA ARG A 293 6.08 -20.90 15.75
C ARG A 293 6.82 -21.65 14.62
N ASN A 294 6.92 -21.06 13.45
CA ASN A 294 7.62 -21.67 12.33
C ASN A 294 9.14 -21.75 12.55
N LEU A 295 9.74 -20.70 13.12
CA LEU A 295 11.16 -20.70 13.49
C LEU A 295 11.47 -21.80 14.53
N GLU A 296 10.63 -21.95 15.55
CA GLU A 296 10.74 -22.97 16.59
C GLU A 296 10.59 -24.37 16.00
N ARG A 297 9.57 -24.61 15.17
CA ARG A 297 9.33 -25.88 14.49
C ARG A 297 10.55 -26.33 13.66
N ASP A 298 11.11 -25.41 12.88
CA ASP A 298 12.26 -25.69 12.03
C ASP A 298 13.61 -25.52 12.78
N SER A 299 13.56 -25.23 14.08
CA SER A 299 14.75 -25.00 14.96
C SER A 299 15.72 -24.02 14.35
N ILE A 300 15.24 -22.89 13.88
CA ILE A 300 16.04 -21.78 13.40
C ILE A 300 16.50 -20.93 14.59
N SER A 301 17.82 -20.81 14.77
CA SER A 301 18.44 -20.19 15.96
C SER A 301 19.15 -18.86 15.71
N TRP A 302 19.34 -18.49 14.45
CA TRP A 302 19.94 -17.17 14.14
C TRP A 302 18.93 -16.04 14.32
N PRO A 303 19.39 -14.78 14.46
CA PRO A 303 18.53 -13.62 14.61
C PRO A 303 17.50 -13.50 13.47
N ASN A 304 16.23 -13.34 13.83
CA ASN A 304 15.15 -13.14 12.87
C ASN A 304 14.32 -11.91 13.26
N VAL A 305 14.18 -10.98 12.35
CA VAL A 305 13.33 -9.80 12.52
C VAL A 305 11.91 -10.14 12.03
N CYS A 306 10.90 -9.79 12.81
CA CYS A 306 9.50 -9.86 12.42
C CYS A 306 8.73 -8.75 13.12
N ASN A 307 8.55 -7.62 12.46
CA ASN A 307 7.85 -6.45 13.01
C ASN A 307 6.34 -6.50 12.75
N GLY A 308 5.89 -7.36 11.83
CA GLY A 308 4.51 -7.42 11.37
C GLY A 308 4.18 -6.36 10.32
N ASP A 309 5.19 -5.65 9.80
CA ASP A 309 5.02 -4.52 8.88
C ASP A 309 5.00 -4.95 7.40
N LEU A 310 4.94 -6.24 7.11
CA LEU A 310 4.98 -6.80 5.75
C LEU A 310 6.16 -6.22 4.95
N LEU A 311 5.93 -5.86 3.70
CA LEU A 311 6.94 -5.22 2.83
C LEU A 311 7.25 -3.75 3.21
N ALA A 312 6.54 -3.17 4.17
CA ALA A 312 6.83 -1.84 4.71
C ALA A 312 7.86 -1.84 5.86
N ASP A 313 8.40 -3.01 6.24
CA ASP A 313 9.43 -3.12 7.28
C ASP A 313 10.62 -2.20 7.01
N LYS A 314 10.99 -1.38 8.01
CA LYS A 314 12.01 -0.34 7.86
C LYS A 314 13.42 -0.93 7.60
N THR A 315 13.71 -2.10 8.15
CA THR A 315 15.01 -2.77 7.94
C THR A 315 15.07 -3.31 6.51
N LEU A 316 13.99 -3.92 6.05
CA LEU A 316 13.83 -4.42 4.69
C LEU A 316 14.03 -3.30 3.66
N LEU A 317 13.29 -2.20 3.82
CA LEU A 317 13.39 -1.04 2.92
C LEU A 317 14.80 -0.42 2.91
N LYS A 318 15.46 -0.37 4.06
CA LYS A 318 16.82 0.18 4.19
C LYS A 318 17.86 -0.72 3.52
N LEU A 319 17.65 -2.02 3.54
CA LEU A 319 18.51 -3.00 2.89
C LEU A 319 18.23 -3.15 1.39
N GLY A 320 17.11 -2.60 0.90
CA GLY A 320 16.70 -2.73 -0.50
C GLY A 320 16.19 -4.11 -0.85
N LEU A 321 15.78 -4.91 0.14
CA LEU A 321 15.20 -6.24 -0.06
C LEU A 321 13.72 -6.08 -0.44
N ILE A 322 13.29 -6.71 -1.54
CA ILE A 322 11.98 -6.47 -2.15
C ILE A 322 11.22 -7.74 -2.52
N GLY A 323 11.92 -8.89 -2.53
CA GLY A 323 11.38 -10.20 -2.90
C GLY A 323 11.18 -11.14 -1.70
N ILE A 324 10.54 -12.28 -1.96
CA ILE A 324 10.38 -13.38 -1.01
C ILE A 324 10.59 -14.71 -1.77
N PRO A 325 11.71 -15.42 -1.58
CA PRO A 325 12.92 -14.95 -0.87
C PRO A 325 13.72 -13.90 -1.65
N ASP A 326 14.46 -13.08 -0.92
CA ASP A 326 15.47 -12.18 -1.45
C ASP A 326 16.69 -12.21 -0.53
N ASN A 327 17.90 -11.98 -1.06
CA ASN A 327 19.12 -12.26 -0.32
C ASN A 327 20.17 -11.16 -0.49
N ILE A 328 20.87 -10.85 0.60
CA ILE A 328 22.15 -10.13 0.58
C ILE A 328 23.22 -11.07 1.10
N VAL A 329 24.27 -11.29 0.32
CA VAL A 329 25.45 -12.03 0.74
C VAL A 329 26.58 -11.03 1.01
N LEU A 330 27.15 -11.10 2.19
CA LEU A 330 28.31 -10.30 2.58
C LEU A 330 29.55 -11.21 2.59
N LYS A 331 30.61 -10.74 1.96
CA LYS A 331 31.95 -11.34 2.04
C LYS A 331 32.96 -10.26 2.37
N LEU A 332 33.72 -10.43 3.46
CA LEU A 332 34.66 -9.41 3.95
C LEU A 332 33.98 -8.03 4.15
N SER A 333 32.77 -8.01 4.71
CA SER A 333 31.92 -6.85 4.95
C SER A 333 31.38 -6.10 3.70
N LEU A 334 31.66 -6.57 2.48
CA LEU A 334 31.12 -6.01 1.24
C LEU A 334 29.94 -6.84 0.73
N ILE A 335 29.01 -6.17 0.06
CA ILE A 335 27.84 -6.80 -0.57
C ILE A 335 28.30 -7.56 -1.82
N HIS A 336 27.86 -8.82 -1.89
CA HIS A 336 27.93 -9.67 -3.07
C HIS A 336 26.54 -10.25 -3.29
N ILE A 337 26.18 -10.52 -4.51
CA ILE A 337 24.93 -11.21 -4.83
C ILE A 337 25.17 -12.71 -4.87
#